data_51f7eeb78cb900c2b94f774a660d960b
#
_entry.id   51f7eeb78cb900c2b94f774a660d960b
#
_cell.length_a   1.000
_cell.length_b   1.000
_cell.length_c   1.000
_cell.angle_alpha   90.00
_cell.angle_beta   90.00
_cell.angle_gamma   90.00
#
_symmetry.space_group_name_H-M   'P 1'
#
loop_
_entity.id
_entity.type
_entity.pdbx_description
1 polymer ?
#
loop_
_entity_poly.entity_id
_entity_poly.type
_entity_poly.pdbx_seq_one_letter_code
_entity_poly.pdbx_strand_id
1 'polypeptide(L)'
;MSTGSLTLIVFAAIAAQVIVFVLIGFRRRKRQYRDLEARMNEPQESVEQQPATSNIAPIVSPEVAEKTPLAWQGFKDFTVQRRVMEDAAESICSFYLTPVDGQPLPSFKPGQFLTFKLQISDSVSGETKSVVRCYSLSDSPQPDYYRVSIKRVPPPAKQPDLPPGCSSNYFHDHVQEGMKLSVKAPSGHFYLMEAEPLPIVLVGGGIGITPMVSIANTLLGSGSSREIWLFYGVRSSADHAMKEHLEKLQQAHANFHLHVCYSRPGENDEEGVDYQHQGHVDLNRLRLTLQLKRHQFYICGPRAMMESLVPALETWGVATDDIYYESFGPATLPKHKKAKPRVSKTTEAQQAITVTFSKSGKTVTWDPDAESLLELAEDNGIEVDSGCRAGSCGSCQTALESGEVDYNQDPDADVEAGHCLLCISKPKSDLTLTA
;
A
#
# COMPACT_ATOMS: atom_id res chain seq x y z
N MET A 1 -13.40 62.10 36.65
CA MET A 1 -13.21 60.68 36.97
C MET A 1 -11.75 60.36 36.77
N SER A 2 -11.08 59.78 37.75
CA SER A 2 -9.63 59.45 37.61
C SER A 2 -9.48 58.25 36.65
N THR A 3 -8.39 58.20 35.93
CA THR A 3 -8.03 57.10 35.01
C THR A 3 -8.17 55.69 35.63
N GLY A 4 -7.97 55.56 36.96
CA GLY A 4 -8.14 54.34 37.70
C GLY A 4 -9.61 53.87 37.85
N SER A 5 -10.57 54.78 37.90
CA SER A 5 -11.98 54.42 38.00
C SER A 5 -12.53 53.90 36.66
N LEU A 6 -12.01 54.38 35.53
CA LEU A 6 -12.42 53.91 34.20
C LEU A 6 -11.91 52.51 33.91
N THR A 7 -10.64 52.19 34.29
CA THR A 7 -10.06 50.88 34.15
C THR A 7 -10.78 49.82 34.96
N LEU A 8 -11.18 50.13 36.20
CA LEU A 8 -11.94 49.22 37.04
C LEU A 8 -13.32 48.85 36.47
N ILE A 9 -14.00 49.83 35.87
CA ILE A 9 -15.33 49.64 35.21
C ILE A 9 -15.18 48.73 33.99
N VAL A 10 -14.14 48.95 33.16
CA VAL A 10 -13.89 48.13 31.99
C VAL A 10 -13.57 46.67 32.36
N PHE A 11 -12.72 46.44 33.37
CA PHE A 11 -12.45 45.11 33.87
C PHE A 11 -13.68 44.39 34.45
N ALA A 12 -14.53 45.10 35.18
CA ALA A 12 -15.78 44.57 35.69
C ALA A 12 -16.77 44.20 34.57
N ALA A 13 -16.83 44.97 33.50
CA ALA A 13 -17.67 44.68 32.33
C ALA A 13 -17.19 43.45 31.55
N ILE A 14 -15.87 43.30 31.35
CA ILE A 14 -15.29 42.13 30.70
C ILE A 14 -15.51 40.88 31.55
N ALA A 15 -15.30 40.95 32.85
CA ALA A 15 -15.54 39.82 33.77
C ALA A 15 -17.02 39.38 33.75
N ALA A 16 -17.99 40.34 33.74
CA ALA A 16 -19.39 40.04 33.61
C ALA A 16 -19.74 39.35 32.29
N GLN A 17 -19.16 39.80 31.15
CA GLN A 17 -19.34 39.16 29.85
C GLN A 17 -18.81 37.70 29.84
N VAL A 18 -17.64 37.47 30.39
CA VAL A 18 -17.05 36.10 30.50
C VAL A 18 -17.97 35.20 31.33
N ILE A 19 -18.46 35.66 32.46
CA ILE A 19 -19.40 34.91 33.33
C ILE A 19 -20.68 34.56 32.57
N VAL A 20 -21.24 35.48 31.82
CA VAL A 20 -22.44 35.24 31.00
C VAL A 20 -22.17 34.18 29.91
N PHE A 21 -21.03 34.28 29.21
CA PHE A 21 -20.63 33.28 28.19
C PHE A 21 -20.47 31.89 28.80
N VAL A 22 -19.81 31.76 29.96
CA VAL A 22 -19.63 30.51 30.67
C VAL A 22 -21.00 29.93 31.13
N LEU A 23 -21.88 30.74 31.66
CA LEU A 23 -23.22 30.31 32.07
C LEU A 23 -24.11 29.87 30.89
N ILE A 24 -24.00 30.55 29.73
CA ILE A 24 -24.68 30.11 28.49
C ILE A 24 -24.10 28.76 28.01
N GLY A 25 -22.78 28.60 28.02
CA GLY A 25 -22.12 27.36 27.68
C GLY A 25 -22.56 26.19 28.56
N PHE A 26 -22.62 26.41 29.89
CA PHE A 26 -23.10 25.41 30.85
C PHE A 26 -24.57 25.04 30.64
N ARG A 27 -25.43 26.02 30.36
CA ARG A 27 -26.88 25.79 30.08
C ARG A 27 -27.09 24.99 28.79
N ARG A 28 -26.30 25.28 27.71
CA ARG A 28 -26.34 24.52 26.45
C ARG A 28 -25.89 23.07 26.67
N ARG A 29 -24.80 22.87 27.40
CA ARG A 29 -24.27 21.51 27.72
C ARG A 29 -25.25 20.69 28.55
N LYS A 30 -25.89 21.31 29.56
CA LYS A 30 -26.90 20.67 30.39
C LYS A 30 -28.20 20.32 29.63
N ARG A 31 -28.53 21.08 28.58
CA ARG A 31 -29.64 20.75 27.68
C ARG A 31 -29.29 19.53 26.80
N GLN A 32 -28.11 19.51 26.22
CA GLN A 32 -27.65 18.37 25.43
C GLN A 32 -27.58 17.06 26.23
N TYR A 33 -27.13 17.13 27.49
CA TYR A 33 -27.14 15.95 28.36
C TYR A 33 -28.56 15.46 28.67
N ARG A 34 -29.51 16.33 28.90
CA ARG A 34 -30.90 15.93 29.12
C ARG A 34 -31.58 15.34 27.90
N ASP A 35 -31.30 15.89 26.72
CA ASP A 35 -31.82 15.36 25.45
C ASP A 35 -31.23 13.97 25.13
N LEU A 36 -29.97 13.69 25.51
CA LEU A 36 -29.34 12.38 25.43
C LEU A 36 -29.95 11.38 26.44
N GLU A 37 -30.16 11.78 27.70
CA GLU A 37 -30.82 10.94 28.71
C GLU A 37 -32.28 10.62 28.33
N ALA A 38 -33.00 11.57 27.75
CA ALA A 38 -34.35 11.34 27.25
C ALA A 38 -34.40 10.30 26.15
N ARG A 39 -33.45 10.35 25.20
CA ARG A 39 -33.32 9.35 24.10
C ARG A 39 -32.88 7.97 24.59
N MET A 40 -32.09 7.88 25.66
CA MET A 40 -31.68 6.61 26.25
C MET A 40 -32.79 5.96 27.09
N ASN A 41 -33.76 6.73 27.58
CA ASN A 41 -34.87 6.27 28.41
C ASN A 41 -36.21 6.15 27.64
N GLU A 42 -36.23 6.32 26.33
CA GLU A 42 -37.42 5.99 25.54
C GLU A 42 -37.62 4.47 25.56
N PRO A 43 -38.82 4.00 25.96
CA PRO A 43 -39.11 2.57 25.94
C PRO A 43 -39.03 2.07 24.52
N GLN A 44 -38.19 1.08 24.26
CA GLN A 44 -38.22 0.34 23.00
C GLN A 44 -39.63 -0.29 22.87
N GLU A 45 -40.44 0.19 21.92
CA GLU A 45 -41.66 -0.48 21.54
C GLU A 45 -41.34 -1.93 21.19
N SER A 46 -41.94 -2.84 21.93
CA SER A 46 -41.85 -4.30 21.75
C SER A 46 -42.42 -4.61 20.36
N VAL A 47 -41.55 -4.93 19.41
CA VAL A 47 -41.93 -5.51 18.13
C VAL A 47 -42.53 -6.87 18.43
N GLU A 48 -43.85 -7.02 18.26
CA GLU A 48 -44.57 -8.29 18.33
C GLU A 48 -43.89 -9.30 17.42
N GLN A 49 -43.36 -10.37 18.03
CA GLN A 49 -42.79 -11.52 17.33
C GLN A 49 -43.94 -12.28 16.64
N GLN A 50 -44.06 -12.14 15.31
CA GLN A 50 -44.78 -13.10 14.51
C GLN A 50 -44.01 -14.46 14.48
N PRO A 51 -44.67 -15.61 14.59
CA PRO A 51 -44.01 -16.90 14.61
C PRO A 51 -43.27 -17.14 13.28
N ALA A 52 -41.96 -17.29 13.37
CA ALA A 52 -41.09 -17.60 12.26
C ALA A 52 -41.41 -19.01 11.73
N THR A 53 -42.03 -19.11 10.56
CA THR A 53 -41.98 -20.32 9.74
C THR A 53 -40.53 -20.53 9.31
N SER A 54 -39.96 -21.63 9.73
CA SER A 54 -38.61 -22.07 9.44
C SER A 54 -38.45 -22.37 7.94
N ASN A 55 -38.04 -21.37 7.14
CA ASN A 55 -37.35 -21.60 5.89
C ASN A 55 -35.87 -21.33 6.14
N ILE A 56 -35.15 -22.38 6.52
CA ILE A 56 -33.70 -22.41 6.51
C ILE A 56 -33.31 -22.34 5.03
N ALA A 57 -33.02 -21.13 4.54
CA ALA A 57 -32.27 -20.99 3.31
C ALA A 57 -30.92 -21.69 3.50
N PRO A 58 -30.40 -22.42 2.51
CA PRO A 58 -29.08 -23.04 2.63
C PRO A 58 -28.06 -21.95 2.92
N ILE A 59 -27.18 -22.21 3.87
CA ILE A 59 -25.99 -21.39 4.14
C ILE A 59 -25.21 -21.36 2.83
N VAL A 60 -25.33 -20.27 2.10
CA VAL A 60 -24.48 -20.02 0.94
C VAL A 60 -23.08 -19.87 1.51
N SER A 61 -22.24 -20.84 1.22
CA SER A 61 -20.79 -20.74 1.42
C SER A 61 -20.33 -19.40 0.87
N PRO A 62 -19.34 -18.69 1.50
CA PRO A 62 -18.85 -17.43 0.95
C PRO A 62 -18.51 -17.68 -0.53
N GLU A 63 -19.19 -16.97 -1.41
CA GLU A 63 -18.92 -16.99 -2.83
C GLU A 63 -17.41 -16.87 -3.02
N VAL A 64 -16.82 -17.89 -3.62
CA VAL A 64 -15.46 -17.83 -4.15
C VAL A 64 -15.47 -16.61 -5.07
N ALA A 65 -14.80 -15.56 -4.69
CA ALA A 65 -14.69 -14.34 -5.49
C ALA A 65 -14.26 -14.78 -6.89
N GLU A 66 -15.12 -14.65 -7.88
CA GLU A 66 -14.80 -14.99 -9.27
C GLU A 66 -13.52 -14.24 -9.62
N LYS A 67 -12.48 -15.01 -9.97
CA LYS A 67 -11.21 -14.44 -10.46
C LYS A 67 -11.56 -13.58 -11.67
N THR A 68 -11.38 -12.26 -11.53
CA THR A 68 -11.50 -11.38 -12.69
C THR A 68 -10.42 -11.80 -13.67
N PRO A 69 -10.77 -12.28 -14.89
CA PRO A 69 -9.76 -12.77 -15.83
C PRO A 69 -8.78 -11.63 -16.13
N LEU A 70 -7.49 -11.95 -16.21
CA LEU A 70 -6.47 -11.00 -16.61
C LEU A 70 -6.82 -10.43 -18.00
N ALA A 71 -6.54 -9.15 -18.21
CA ALA A 71 -6.85 -8.47 -19.46
C ALA A 71 -6.18 -9.12 -20.70
N TRP A 72 -5.04 -9.78 -20.51
CA TRP A 72 -4.40 -10.71 -21.45
C TRP A 72 -3.56 -11.73 -20.72
N GLN A 73 -3.28 -12.86 -21.37
CA GLN A 73 -2.39 -13.90 -20.84
C GLN A 73 -0.96 -13.70 -21.33
N GLY A 74 0.03 -14.09 -20.50
CA GLY A 74 1.44 -14.02 -20.85
C GLY A 74 1.99 -12.59 -20.97
N PHE A 75 3.06 -12.45 -21.75
CA PHE A 75 3.72 -11.17 -22.01
C PHE A 75 3.27 -10.59 -23.35
N LYS A 76 2.98 -9.29 -23.36
CA LYS A 76 2.64 -8.48 -24.54
C LYS A 76 3.66 -7.37 -24.69
N ASP A 77 4.02 -7.03 -25.92
CA ASP A 77 5.02 -5.99 -26.18
C ASP A 77 4.40 -4.60 -26.15
N PHE A 78 5.10 -3.71 -25.43
CA PHE A 78 4.79 -2.29 -25.32
C PHE A 78 5.97 -1.45 -25.82
N THR A 79 5.67 -0.33 -26.45
CA THR A 79 6.67 0.68 -26.81
C THR A 79 6.74 1.76 -25.74
N VAL A 80 7.93 2.15 -25.33
CA VAL A 80 8.15 3.34 -24.49
C VAL A 80 7.92 4.58 -25.35
N GLN A 81 6.78 5.24 -25.14
CA GLN A 81 6.41 6.43 -25.91
C GLN A 81 7.12 7.68 -25.41
N ARG A 82 7.30 7.80 -24.10
CA ARG A 82 7.86 8.98 -23.45
C ARG A 82 8.52 8.62 -22.12
N ARG A 83 9.56 9.39 -21.77
CA ARG A 83 10.22 9.36 -20.45
C ARG A 83 10.15 10.74 -19.81
N VAL A 84 9.91 10.80 -18.49
CA VAL A 84 9.87 12.06 -17.74
C VAL A 84 10.56 11.87 -16.39
N MET A 85 11.52 12.72 -16.05
CA MET A 85 12.08 12.78 -14.71
C MET A 85 11.08 13.51 -13.80
N GLU A 86 10.79 12.91 -12.65
CA GLU A 86 9.72 13.34 -11.76
C GLU A 86 10.23 14.10 -10.52
N ASP A 87 11.53 14.09 -10.28
CA ASP A 87 12.18 14.75 -9.16
C ASP A 87 13.47 15.48 -9.58
N ALA A 88 13.86 16.51 -8.83
CA ALA A 88 15.04 17.30 -9.13
C ALA A 88 16.35 16.52 -8.96
N ALA A 89 16.35 15.43 -8.20
CA ALA A 89 17.49 14.54 -8.05
C ALA A 89 17.65 13.57 -9.24
N GLU A 90 16.75 13.62 -10.25
CA GLU A 90 16.72 12.70 -11.39
C GLU A 90 16.74 11.21 -10.97
N SER A 91 16.20 10.95 -9.78
CA SER A 91 16.19 9.61 -9.21
C SER A 91 14.95 8.80 -9.54
N ILE A 92 13.87 9.46 -9.98
CA ILE A 92 12.60 8.84 -10.36
C ILE A 92 12.25 9.21 -11.80
N CYS A 93 12.07 8.20 -12.65
CA CYS A 93 11.69 8.36 -14.06
C CYS A 93 10.35 7.69 -14.32
N SER A 94 9.42 8.42 -14.93
CA SER A 94 8.15 7.89 -15.44
C SER A 94 8.32 7.43 -16.89
N PHE A 95 7.81 6.23 -17.17
CA PHE A 95 7.77 5.61 -18.49
C PHE A 95 6.32 5.47 -18.93
N TYR A 96 6.00 6.06 -20.08
CA TYR A 96 4.69 5.97 -20.71
C TYR A 96 4.74 4.87 -21.77
N LEU A 97 3.86 3.88 -21.65
CA LEU A 97 3.89 2.64 -22.39
C LEU A 97 2.65 2.50 -23.26
N THR A 98 2.83 2.35 -24.57
CA THR A 98 1.75 2.12 -25.54
C THR A 98 1.85 0.71 -26.10
N PRO A 99 0.73 -0.01 -26.33
CA PRO A 99 0.77 -1.34 -26.88
C PRO A 99 1.25 -1.31 -28.34
N VAL A 100 2.14 -2.25 -28.72
CA VAL A 100 2.69 -2.32 -30.09
C VAL A 100 1.62 -2.62 -31.14
N ASP A 101 0.56 -3.34 -30.76
CA ASP A 101 -0.57 -3.68 -31.65
C ASP A 101 -1.58 -2.54 -31.85
N GLY A 102 -1.39 -1.39 -31.17
CA GLY A 102 -2.25 -0.21 -31.28
C GLY A 102 -3.67 -0.39 -30.77
N GLN A 103 -3.96 -1.48 -30.05
CA GLN A 103 -5.28 -1.69 -29.47
C GLN A 103 -5.46 -0.82 -28.23
N PRO A 104 -6.68 -0.33 -27.94
CA PRO A 104 -6.96 0.38 -26.69
C PRO A 104 -6.58 -0.48 -25.48
N LEU A 105 -6.04 0.18 -24.47
CA LEU A 105 -5.62 -0.49 -23.26
C LEU A 105 -6.84 -0.85 -22.39
N PRO A 106 -6.88 -2.07 -21.85
CA PRO A 106 -7.85 -2.42 -20.82
C PRO A 106 -7.70 -1.53 -19.59
N SER A 107 -8.84 -1.22 -18.94
CA SER A 107 -8.82 -0.55 -17.65
C SER A 107 -8.17 -1.46 -16.59
N PHE A 108 -7.64 -0.85 -15.54
CA PHE A 108 -7.07 -1.54 -14.39
C PHE A 108 -7.62 -0.95 -13.08
N LYS A 109 -7.44 -1.67 -11.98
CA LYS A 109 -7.81 -1.15 -10.65
C LYS A 109 -6.67 -0.27 -10.14
N PRO A 110 -6.92 1.02 -9.79
CA PRO A 110 -5.88 1.95 -9.32
C PRO A 110 -5.14 1.40 -8.10
N GLY A 111 -3.82 1.35 -8.16
CA GLY A 111 -2.96 0.68 -7.18
C GLY A 111 -2.31 -0.61 -7.71
N GLN A 112 -2.85 -1.23 -8.77
CA GLN A 112 -2.24 -2.39 -9.43
C GLN A 112 -0.88 -2.05 -10.06
N PHE A 113 -0.13 -3.10 -10.42
CA PHE A 113 1.19 -3.01 -11.04
C PHE A 113 1.27 -3.74 -12.38
N LEU A 114 2.30 -3.42 -13.17
CA LEU A 114 2.72 -4.18 -14.34
C LEU A 114 3.92 -5.05 -13.99
N THR A 115 3.98 -6.25 -14.61
CA THR A 115 5.14 -7.15 -14.50
C THR A 115 5.94 -7.11 -15.79
N PHE A 116 7.22 -6.79 -15.68
CA PHE A 116 8.16 -6.66 -16.79
C PHE A 116 9.11 -7.84 -16.85
N LYS A 117 9.36 -8.36 -18.05
CA LYS A 117 10.43 -9.31 -18.32
C LYS A 117 11.56 -8.56 -19.06
N LEU A 118 12.70 -8.46 -18.41
CA LEU A 118 13.87 -7.75 -18.92
C LEU A 118 14.98 -8.74 -19.27
N GLN A 119 15.70 -8.46 -20.35
CA GLN A 119 16.94 -9.16 -20.68
C GLN A 119 18.09 -8.23 -20.31
N ILE A 120 18.79 -8.53 -19.23
CA ILE A 120 19.86 -7.69 -18.70
C ILE A 120 21.18 -8.41 -18.87
N SER A 121 22.09 -7.79 -19.65
CA SER A 121 23.43 -8.29 -19.82
C SER A 121 24.34 -7.80 -18.71
N ASP A 122 25.03 -8.73 -18.09
CA ASP A 122 26.10 -8.41 -17.14
C ASP A 122 27.30 -7.82 -17.89
N SER A 123 27.71 -6.61 -17.52
CA SER A 123 28.79 -5.88 -18.19
C SER A 123 30.17 -6.52 -18.01
N VAL A 124 30.34 -7.39 -17.01
CA VAL A 124 31.63 -8.04 -16.69
C VAL A 124 31.72 -9.42 -17.34
N SER A 125 30.68 -10.25 -17.18
CA SER A 125 30.67 -11.62 -17.71
C SER A 125 30.15 -11.70 -19.15
N GLY A 126 29.41 -10.67 -19.65
CA GLY A 126 28.71 -10.70 -20.93
C GLY A 126 27.48 -11.62 -20.94
N GLU A 127 27.17 -12.26 -19.84
CA GLU A 127 26.03 -13.16 -19.71
C GLU A 127 24.73 -12.37 -19.64
N THR A 128 23.71 -12.77 -20.42
CA THR A 128 22.39 -12.16 -20.38
C THR A 128 21.45 -12.96 -19.49
N LYS A 129 20.90 -12.29 -18.46
CA LYS A 129 19.94 -12.89 -17.53
C LYS A 129 18.54 -12.34 -17.79
N SER A 130 17.55 -13.23 -17.72
CA SER A 130 16.14 -12.84 -17.73
C SER A 130 15.72 -12.43 -16.32
N VAL A 131 15.27 -11.19 -16.16
CA VAL A 131 14.87 -10.61 -14.85
C VAL A 131 13.42 -10.19 -14.91
N VAL A 132 12.61 -10.66 -13.96
CA VAL A 132 11.20 -10.27 -13.85
C VAL A 132 11.02 -9.31 -12.68
N ARG A 133 10.39 -8.14 -12.93
CA ARG A 133 10.13 -7.13 -11.88
C ARG A 133 8.78 -6.47 -12.08
N CYS A 134 8.19 -6.06 -10.94
CA CYS A 134 6.89 -5.40 -10.89
C CYS A 134 7.05 -3.93 -10.54
N TYR A 135 6.29 -3.08 -11.22
CA TYR A 135 6.24 -1.64 -10.95
C TYR A 135 4.79 -1.17 -10.95
N SER A 136 4.37 -0.48 -9.89
CA SER A 136 3.02 0.03 -9.76
C SER A 136 2.68 1.00 -10.87
N LEU A 137 1.45 0.91 -11.36
CA LEU A 137 0.87 1.90 -12.24
C LEU A 137 0.74 3.22 -11.48
N SER A 138 1.22 4.30 -12.05
CA SER A 138 1.36 5.60 -11.39
C SER A 138 0.45 6.69 -11.94
N ASP A 139 -0.56 6.29 -12.74
CA ASP A 139 -1.60 7.19 -13.25
C ASP A 139 -2.98 6.54 -13.13
N SER A 140 -4.04 7.31 -13.39
CA SER A 140 -5.38 6.74 -13.59
C SER A 140 -5.41 5.85 -14.84
N PRO A 141 -6.37 4.91 -14.93
CA PRO A 141 -6.57 4.14 -16.16
C PRO A 141 -6.81 5.05 -17.36
N GLN A 142 -5.93 4.93 -18.36
CA GLN A 142 -6.02 5.65 -19.63
C GLN A 142 -6.15 4.64 -20.79
N PRO A 143 -6.94 4.93 -21.84
CA PRO A 143 -7.09 4.02 -22.96
C PRO A 143 -5.85 3.97 -23.86
N ASP A 144 -4.99 5.00 -23.82
CA ASP A 144 -3.91 5.21 -24.77
C ASP A 144 -2.54 4.81 -24.24
N TYR A 145 -2.34 4.84 -22.90
CA TYR A 145 -1.05 4.49 -22.30
C TYR A 145 -1.20 3.95 -20.88
N TYR A 146 -0.21 3.19 -20.45
CA TYR A 146 0.08 2.92 -19.06
C TYR A 146 1.30 3.72 -18.62
N ARG A 147 1.32 4.22 -17.37
CA ARG A 147 2.47 4.89 -16.79
C ARG A 147 2.99 4.11 -15.59
N VAL A 148 4.29 3.84 -15.57
CA VAL A 148 5.01 3.37 -14.38
C VAL A 148 6.12 4.36 -14.04
N SER A 149 6.32 4.64 -12.76
CA SER A 149 7.40 5.54 -12.30
C SER A 149 8.38 4.73 -11.47
N ILE A 150 9.64 4.75 -11.85
CA ILE A 150 10.68 3.86 -11.33
C ILE A 150 11.77 4.69 -10.67
N LYS A 151 12.04 4.39 -9.40
CA LYS A 151 13.14 4.99 -8.66
C LYS A 151 14.43 4.21 -8.90
N ARG A 152 15.50 4.92 -9.28
CA ARG A 152 16.86 4.38 -9.33
C ARG A 152 17.31 3.94 -7.94
N VAL A 153 17.73 2.71 -7.77
CA VAL A 153 18.22 2.16 -6.51
C VAL A 153 19.75 2.15 -6.54
N PRO A 154 20.42 3.04 -5.79
CA PRO A 154 21.87 3.06 -5.69
C PRO A 154 22.37 1.87 -4.86
N PRO A 155 23.68 1.60 -4.85
CA PRO A 155 24.29 0.67 -3.90
C PRO A 155 23.88 0.99 -2.46
N PRO A 156 23.76 -0.01 -1.57
CA PRO A 156 23.41 0.24 -0.17
C PRO A 156 24.45 1.15 0.50
N ALA A 157 24.00 2.20 1.19
CA ALA A 157 24.91 3.20 1.79
C ALA A 157 25.94 2.62 2.78
N LYS A 158 25.60 1.51 3.45
CA LYS A 158 26.52 0.81 4.38
C LYS A 158 27.45 -0.21 3.69
N GLN A 159 27.19 -0.51 2.42
CA GLN A 159 27.92 -1.50 1.61
C GLN A 159 28.02 -0.98 0.17
N PRO A 160 28.80 0.08 -0.07
CA PRO A 160 28.89 0.73 -1.39
C PRO A 160 29.51 -0.15 -2.48
N ASP A 161 30.21 -1.19 -2.08
CA ASP A 161 30.84 -2.18 -2.99
C ASP A 161 29.82 -3.18 -3.56
N LEU A 162 28.60 -3.26 -3.00
CA LEU A 162 27.55 -4.08 -3.56
C LEU A 162 26.96 -3.42 -4.83
N PRO A 163 26.52 -4.23 -5.80
CA PRO A 163 25.94 -3.70 -7.03
C PRO A 163 24.66 -2.89 -6.74
N PRO A 164 24.35 -1.88 -7.57
CA PRO A 164 23.08 -1.17 -7.50
C PRO A 164 21.92 -2.08 -7.91
N GLY A 165 20.69 -1.61 -7.71
CA GLY A 165 19.49 -2.34 -8.09
C GLY A 165 19.47 -2.64 -9.60
N CYS A 166 19.59 -3.89 -9.98
CA CYS A 166 19.76 -4.35 -11.36
C CYS A 166 18.69 -3.79 -12.30
N SER A 167 17.40 -4.05 -12.02
CA SER A 167 16.29 -3.67 -12.90
C SER A 167 16.04 -2.16 -12.93
N SER A 168 16.04 -1.48 -11.77
CA SER A 168 15.78 -0.03 -11.72
C SER A 168 16.85 0.77 -12.44
N ASN A 169 18.14 0.38 -12.31
CA ASN A 169 19.21 1.04 -13.05
C ASN A 169 19.15 0.71 -14.55
N TYR A 170 18.79 -0.53 -14.92
CA TYR A 170 18.56 -0.86 -16.33
C TYR A 170 17.50 0.05 -16.97
N PHE A 171 16.39 0.32 -16.28
CA PHE A 171 15.38 1.26 -16.78
C PHE A 171 15.93 2.66 -16.98
N HIS A 172 16.69 3.18 -16.03
CA HIS A 172 17.26 4.53 -16.13
C HIS A 172 18.34 4.67 -17.18
N ASP A 173 19.22 3.66 -17.31
CA ASP A 173 20.42 3.73 -18.13
C ASP A 173 20.19 3.27 -19.58
N HIS A 174 19.30 2.29 -19.78
CA HIS A 174 19.18 1.61 -21.07
C HIS A 174 17.81 1.74 -21.72
N VAL A 175 16.73 1.86 -20.96
CA VAL A 175 15.39 1.98 -21.56
C VAL A 175 15.18 3.39 -22.10
N GLN A 176 15.03 3.50 -23.42
CA GLN A 176 14.85 4.76 -24.15
C GLN A 176 13.50 4.78 -24.87
N GLU A 177 13.06 5.98 -25.27
CA GLU A 177 11.88 6.17 -26.13
C GLU A 177 12.03 5.36 -27.43
N GLY A 178 10.96 4.72 -27.86
CA GLY A 178 10.92 3.80 -28.99
C GLY A 178 11.30 2.35 -28.67
N MET A 179 11.89 2.06 -27.51
CA MET A 179 12.22 0.69 -27.13
C MET A 179 10.97 -0.13 -26.80
N LYS A 180 11.06 -1.44 -27.05
CA LYS A 180 10.02 -2.41 -26.71
C LYS A 180 10.32 -3.08 -25.39
N LEU A 181 9.28 -3.26 -24.57
CA LEU A 181 9.31 -3.95 -23.30
C LEU A 181 8.22 -5.02 -23.26
N SER A 182 8.56 -6.21 -22.75
CA SER A 182 7.61 -7.30 -22.58
C SER A 182 6.92 -7.19 -21.22
N VAL A 183 5.59 -7.06 -21.22
CA VAL A 183 4.77 -6.67 -20.06
C VAL A 183 3.60 -7.62 -19.89
N LYS A 184 3.33 -8.09 -18.65
CA LYS A 184 2.09 -8.80 -18.30
C LYS A 184 0.96 -7.81 -17.99
N ALA A 185 -0.27 -8.30 -18.08
CA ALA A 185 -1.47 -7.56 -17.71
C ALA A 185 -1.39 -6.97 -16.28
N PRO A 186 -2.06 -5.81 -16.04
CA PRO A 186 -2.20 -5.28 -14.69
C PRO A 186 -2.68 -6.33 -13.71
N SER A 187 -2.01 -6.42 -12.56
CA SER A 187 -2.32 -7.41 -11.51
C SER A 187 -1.97 -6.85 -10.13
N GLY A 188 -2.25 -7.61 -9.07
CA GLY A 188 -1.98 -7.23 -7.68
C GLY A 188 -3.24 -7.01 -6.86
N HIS A 189 -3.10 -7.21 -5.54
CA HIS A 189 -4.21 -7.15 -4.57
C HIS A 189 -4.28 -5.82 -3.82
N PHE A 190 -3.30 -4.94 -4.02
CA PHE A 190 -3.33 -3.58 -3.47
C PHE A 190 -3.97 -2.66 -4.51
N TYR A 191 -5.25 -2.36 -4.33
CA TYR A 191 -5.99 -1.47 -5.21
C TYR A 191 -7.16 -0.79 -4.49
N LEU A 192 -7.66 0.29 -5.10
CA LEU A 192 -8.79 1.06 -4.60
C LEU A 192 -10.06 0.20 -4.47
N MET A 193 -10.61 0.15 -3.27
CA MET A 193 -11.92 -0.45 -2.99
C MET A 193 -13.03 0.60 -3.24
N GLU A 194 -13.81 0.41 -4.29
CA GLU A 194 -14.82 1.39 -4.71
C GLU A 194 -16.15 1.27 -3.95
N ALA A 195 -16.41 0.11 -3.32
CA ALA A 195 -17.71 -0.23 -2.76
C ALA A 195 -18.18 0.67 -1.61
N GLU A 196 -17.27 1.35 -0.90
CA GLU A 196 -17.62 2.21 0.23
C GLU A 196 -17.21 3.67 -0.03
N PRO A 197 -18.12 4.64 0.13
CA PRO A 197 -17.84 6.07 -0.10
C PRO A 197 -17.09 6.74 1.07
N LEU A 198 -16.31 5.97 1.82
CA LEU A 198 -15.53 6.51 2.95
C LEU A 198 -14.43 7.45 2.48
N PRO A 199 -14.08 8.47 3.29
CA PRO A 199 -12.88 9.25 3.06
C PRO A 199 -11.63 8.37 2.98
N ILE A 200 -10.69 8.76 2.13
CA ILE A 200 -9.45 8.01 1.87
C ILE A 200 -8.26 8.75 2.43
N VAL A 201 -7.40 8.01 3.11
CA VAL A 201 -6.10 8.46 3.57
C VAL A 201 -5.02 7.69 2.78
N LEU A 202 -4.32 8.40 1.92
CA LEU A 202 -3.21 7.90 1.12
C LEU A 202 -1.91 8.26 1.83
N VAL A 203 -1.06 7.28 2.13
CA VAL A 203 0.25 7.51 2.75
C VAL A 203 1.33 6.98 1.84
N GLY A 204 2.07 7.88 1.20
CA GLY A 204 3.19 7.56 0.31
C GLY A 204 4.54 7.88 0.95
N GLY A 205 5.50 6.95 0.92
CA GLY A 205 6.89 7.20 1.32
C GLY A 205 7.84 7.04 0.13
N GLY A 206 8.52 8.12 -0.29
CA GLY A 206 9.40 8.10 -1.46
C GLY A 206 8.67 7.59 -2.70
N ILE A 207 9.18 6.50 -3.32
CA ILE A 207 8.56 5.92 -4.53
C ILE A 207 7.19 5.25 -4.26
N GLY A 208 6.82 5.02 -3.00
CA GLY A 208 5.48 4.58 -2.63
C GLY A 208 4.37 5.58 -2.95
N ILE A 209 4.72 6.75 -3.49
CA ILE A 209 3.77 7.71 -4.07
C ILE A 209 3.05 7.16 -5.31
N THR A 210 3.63 6.20 -6.04
CA THR A 210 3.11 5.72 -7.33
C THR A 210 1.68 5.18 -7.26
N PRO A 211 1.31 4.22 -6.38
CA PRO A 211 -0.06 3.79 -6.28
C PRO A 211 -0.98 4.87 -5.68
N MET A 212 -0.45 5.78 -4.86
CA MET A 212 -1.23 6.88 -4.29
C MET A 212 -1.70 7.85 -5.37
N VAL A 213 -0.81 8.21 -6.28
CA VAL A 213 -1.15 9.09 -7.42
C VAL A 213 -2.13 8.39 -8.37
N SER A 214 -1.98 7.08 -8.60
CA SER A 214 -2.94 6.31 -9.40
C SER A 214 -4.35 6.38 -8.80
N ILE A 215 -4.48 6.17 -7.49
CA ILE A 215 -5.76 6.24 -6.78
C ILE A 215 -6.32 7.68 -6.81
N ALA A 216 -5.50 8.67 -6.47
CA ALA A 216 -5.92 10.07 -6.43
C ALA A 216 -6.39 10.56 -7.80
N ASN A 217 -5.60 10.35 -8.85
CA ASN A 217 -5.95 10.74 -10.23
C ASN A 217 -7.25 10.09 -10.69
N THR A 218 -7.48 8.82 -10.34
CA THR A 218 -8.71 8.12 -10.71
C THR A 218 -9.93 8.71 -10.03
N LEU A 219 -9.89 8.92 -8.72
CA LEU A 219 -11.01 9.48 -7.97
C LEU A 219 -11.32 10.90 -8.39
N LEU A 220 -10.30 11.75 -8.51
CA LEU A 220 -10.47 13.15 -8.89
C LEU A 220 -10.92 13.28 -10.34
N GLY A 221 -10.33 12.49 -11.25
CA GLY A 221 -10.68 12.46 -12.68
C GLY A 221 -12.10 11.95 -12.95
N SER A 222 -12.62 11.05 -12.10
CA SER A 222 -14.01 10.58 -12.17
C SER A 222 -15.03 11.55 -11.55
N GLY A 223 -14.58 12.67 -10.97
CA GLY A 223 -15.46 13.61 -10.27
C GLY A 223 -15.98 13.12 -8.92
N SER A 224 -15.27 12.17 -8.30
CA SER A 224 -15.64 11.67 -6.97
C SER A 224 -15.65 12.78 -5.93
N SER A 225 -16.69 12.83 -5.10
CA SER A 225 -16.80 13.75 -3.96
C SER A 225 -16.13 13.23 -2.68
N ARG A 226 -15.50 12.06 -2.71
CA ARG A 226 -14.80 11.49 -1.55
C ARG A 226 -13.70 12.44 -1.09
N GLU A 227 -13.56 12.67 0.21
CA GLU A 227 -12.40 13.36 0.76
C GLU A 227 -11.15 12.48 0.60
N ILE A 228 -10.08 13.07 0.09
CA ILE A 228 -8.80 12.40 -0.15
C ILE A 228 -7.71 13.17 0.60
N TRP A 229 -7.08 12.51 1.54
CA TRP A 229 -5.97 13.03 2.33
C TRP A 229 -4.70 12.33 1.88
N LEU A 230 -3.80 13.04 1.22
CA LEU A 230 -2.50 12.50 0.81
C LEU A 230 -1.39 13.00 1.75
N PHE A 231 -0.79 12.06 2.50
CA PHE A 231 0.41 12.30 3.28
C PHE A 231 1.62 11.73 2.53
N TYR A 232 2.51 12.62 2.08
CA TYR A 232 3.67 12.24 1.29
C TYR A 232 4.96 12.53 2.05
N GLY A 233 5.71 11.47 2.40
CA GLY A 233 6.98 11.54 3.11
C GLY A 233 8.17 11.41 2.15
N VAL A 234 9.03 12.43 2.09
CA VAL A 234 10.29 12.43 1.34
C VAL A 234 11.42 13.03 2.17
N ARG A 235 12.65 13.05 1.65
CA ARG A 235 13.78 13.63 2.38
C ARG A 235 13.79 15.15 2.29
N SER A 236 13.67 15.70 1.10
CA SER A 236 13.76 17.13 0.80
C SER A 236 13.06 17.42 -0.54
N SER A 237 13.10 18.68 -0.98
CA SER A 237 12.61 19.09 -2.31
C SER A 237 13.26 18.32 -3.45
N ALA A 238 14.53 17.96 -3.33
CA ALA A 238 15.26 17.21 -4.35
C ALA A 238 14.63 15.83 -4.64
N ASP A 239 14.03 15.18 -3.61
CA ASP A 239 13.38 13.88 -3.72
C ASP A 239 11.85 13.99 -3.90
N HIS A 240 11.29 15.20 -3.99
CA HIS A 240 9.84 15.43 -4.08
C HIS A 240 9.32 15.17 -5.49
N ALA A 241 9.07 13.90 -5.80
CA ALA A 241 8.52 13.51 -7.09
C ALA A 241 7.11 14.06 -7.32
N MET A 242 6.83 14.43 -8.57
CA MET A 242 5.51 14.89 -9.03
C MET A 242 4.97 16.13 -8.28
N LYS A 243 5.85 16.97 -7.71
CA LYS A 243 5.47 18.14 -6.90
C LYS A 243 4.43 19.00 -7.58
N GLU A 244 4.73 19.51 -8.78
CA GLU A 244 3.81 20.38 -9.52
C GLU A 244 2.46 19.71 -9.83
N HIS A 245 2.46 18.40 -10.10
CA HIS A 245 1.23 17.65 -10.37
C HIS A 245 0.35 17.58 -9.12
N LEU A 246 0.93 17.25 -7.96
CA LEU A 246 0.22 17.17 -6.69
C LEU A 246 -0.34 18.55 -6.25
N GLU A 247 0.44 19.61 -6.42
CA GLU A 247 0.00 20.99 -6.15
C GLU A 247 -1.16 21.42 -7.05
N LYS A 248 -1.10 21.07 -8.36
CA LYS A 248 -2.21 21.32 -9.29
C LYS A 248 -3.49 20.58 -8.89
N LEU A 249 -3.37 19.31 -8.45
CA LEU A 249 -4.53 18.57 -7.92
C LEU A 249 -5.14 19.26 -6.70
N GLN A 250 -4.33 19.71 -5.76
CA GLN A 250 -4.81 20.42 -4.57
C GLN A 250 -5.49 21.74 -4.93
N GLN A 251 -4.98 22.49 -5.90
CA GLN A 251 -5.58 23.74 -6.35
C GLN A 251 -6.91 23.52 -7.09
N ALA A 252 -7.01 22.43 -7.85
CA ALA A 252 -8.18 22.13 -8.67
C ALA A 252 -9.33 21.47 -7.91
N HIS A 253 -9.06 20.79 -6.80
CA HIS A 253 -10.03 19.92 -6.12
C HIS A 253 -10.11 20.22 -4.62
N ALA A 254 -11.23 20.82 -4.18
CA ALA A 254 -11.46 21.19 -2.77
C ALA A 254 -11.53 19.98 -1.81
N ASN A 255 -11.79 18.78 -2.32
CA ASN A 255 -11.83 17.53 -1.57
C ASN A 255 -10.48 16.77 -1.54
N PHE A 256 -9.41 17.34 -2.12
CA PHE A 256 -8.06 16.80 -2.08
C PHE A 256 -7.16 17.62 -1.16
N HIS A 257 -6.59 16.97 -0.14
CA HIS A 257 -5.77 17.60 0.89
C HIS A 257 -4.37 17.00 0.85
N LEU A 258 -3.38 17.82 0.48
CA LEU A 258 -1.98 17.40 0.37
C LEU A 258 -1.19 17.81 1.62
N HIS A 259 -0.53 16.84 2.25
CA HIS A 259 0.37 17.03 3.39
C HIS A 259 1.74 16.43 3.08
N VAL A 260 2.70 17.28 2.75
CA VAL A 260 4.08 16.86 2.44
C VAL A 260 4.94 16.96 3.70
N CYS A 261 5.68 15.88 3.98
CA CYS A 261 6.59 15.79 5.11
C CYS A 261 8.05 15.67 4.62
N TYR A 262 8.92 16.64 4.97
CA TYR A 262 10.34 16.55 4.67
C TYR A 262 11.11 16.08 5.92
N SER A 263 11.75 14.92 5.83
CA SER A 263 12.52 14.36 6.95
C SER A 263 13.89 15.01 7.11
N ARG A 264 14.43 15.60 6.06
CA ARG A 264 15.71 16.32 6.02
C ARG A 264 15.61 17.47 5.02
N PRO A 265 14.90 18.56 5.34
CA PRO A 265 14.80 19.72 4.46
C PRO A 265 16.20 20.25 4.10
N GLY A 266 16.38 20.67 2.87
CA GLY A 266 17.57 21.37 2.41
C GLY A 266 17.59 22.81 2.92
N GLU A 267 18.73 23.51 2.75
CA GLU A 267 18.90 24.90 3.21
C GLU A 267 17.92 25.90 2.56
N ASN A 268 17.43 25.57 1.36
CA ASN A 268 16.51 26.43 0.60
C ASN A 268 15.05 25.94 0.67
N ASP A 269 14.76 24.89 1.43
CA ASP A 269 13.41 24.36 1.57
C ASP A 269 12.65 25.18 2.63
N GLU A 270 11.49 25.72 2.27
CA GLU A 270 10.67 26.55 3.16
C GLU A 270 9.45 25.78 3.68
N GLU A 271 9.29 25.71 5.02
CA GLU A 271 8.09 25.15 5.65
C GLU A 271 6.87 26.04 5.36
N GLY A 272 5.76 25.44 4.98
CA GLY A 272 4.54 26.13 4.54
C GLY A 272 4.52 26.48 3.05
N VAL A 273 5.65 26.38 2.34
CA VAL A 273 5.77 26.61 0.90
C VAL A 273 6.09 25.29 0.19
N ASP A 274 7.26 24.70 0.45
CA ASP A 274 7.70 23.45 -0.21
C ASP A 274 7.16 22.20 0.46
N TYR A 275 6.94 22.27 1.77
CA TYR A 275 6.42 21.18 2.58
C TYR A 275 5.62 21.75 3.78
N GLN A 276 4.66 20.98 4.29
CA GLN A 276 3.83 21.40 5.41
C GLN A 276 4.37 20.95 6.76
N HIS A 277 5.25 19.94 6.78
CA HIS A 277 5.67 19.33 8.04
C HIS A 277 7.12 18.84 7.98
N GLN A 278 7.91 19.21 8.97
CA GLN A 278 9.23 18.61 9.15
C GLN A 278 9.13 17.27 9.87
N GLY A 279 9.88 16.25 9.40
CA GLY A 279 9.92 14.91 9.97
C GLY A 279 9.29 13.86 9.07
N HIS A 280 8.97 12.70 9.66
CA HIS A 280 8.33 11.59 8.97
C HIS A 280 6.80 11.65 9.09
N VAL A 281 6.11 10.97 8.17
CA VAL A 281 4.68 10.69 8.35
C VAL A 281 4.54 9.67 9.49
N ASP A 282 3.83 10.04 10.55
CA ASP A 282 3.57 9.21 11.71
C ASP A 282 2.10 9.28 12.16
N LEU A 283 1.73 8.43 13.11
CA LEU A 283 0.38 8.38 13.66
C LEU A 283 -0.04 9.71 14.30
N ASN A 284 0.86 10.42 14.99
CA ASN A 284 0.52 11.68 15.64
C ASN A 284 0.10 12.74 14.62
N ARG A 285 0.80 12.78 13.47
CA ARG A 285 0.46 13.65 12.34
C ARG A 285 -0.94 13.36 11.82
N LEU A 286 -1.24 12.09 11.58
CA LEU A 286 -2.57 11.67 11.12
C LEU A 286 -3.65 12.08 12.12
N ARG A 287 -3.45 11.82 13.42
CA ARG A 287 -4.39 12.15 14.49
C ARG A 287 -4.66 13.66 14.65
N LEU A 288 -3.65 14.48 14.42
CA LEU A 288 -3.77 15.94 14.50
C LEU A 288 -4.47 16.55 13.29
N THR A 289 -4.46 15.84 12.15
CA THR A 289 -4.97 16.36 10.87
C THR A 289 -6.35 15.80 10.54
N LEU A 290 -6.56 14.49 10.75
CA LEU A 290 -7.77 13.81 10.32
C LEU A 290 -8.93 14.06 11.30
N GLN A 291 -10.14 14.16 10.74
CA GLN A 291 -11.36 14.23 11.53
C GLN A 291 -11.65 12.88 12.21
N LEU A 292 -12.37 12.90 13.33
CA LEU A 292 -12.82 11.69 14.03
C LEU A 292 -13.98 11.03 13.29
N LYS A 293 -13.68 10.34 12.21
CA LYS A 293 -14.61 9.52 11.42
C LYS A 293 -13.87 8.32 10.83
N ARG A 294 -14.60 7.31 10.36
CA ARG A 294 -14.01 6.14 9.69
C ARG A 294 -13.35 6.57 8.36
N HIS A 295 -12.16 6.07 8.10
CA HIS A 295 -11.39 6.29 6.88
C HIS A 295 -10.86 4.97 6.36
N GLN A 296 -10.63 4.88 5.05
CA GLN A 296 -9.83 3.83 4.45
C GLN A 296 -8.39 4.32 4.27
N PHE A 297 -7.42 3.53 4.74
CA PHE A 297 -5.99 3.86 4.69
C PHE A 297 -5.29 3.02 3.63
N TYR A 298 -4.62 3.68 2.70
CA TYR A 298 -3.76 3.07 1.68
C TYR A 298 -2.33 3.51 1.93
N ILE A 299 -1.42 2.57 2.20
CA ILE A 299 -0.09 2.88 2.69
C ILE A 299 0.95 2.16 1.84
N CYS A 300 1.91 2.91 1.27
CA CYS A 300 3.03 2.35 0.53
C CYS A 300 4.30 3.15 0.77
N GLY A 301 5.41 2.49 1.07
CA GLY A 301 6.67 3.17 1.32
C GLY A 301 7.75 2.28 1.92
N PRO A 302 8.82 2.88 2.47
CA PRO A 302 9.92 2.15 3.06
C PRO A 302 9.48 1.24 4.22
N ARG A 303 10.14 0.11 4.39
CA ARG A 303 9.86 -0.88 5.43
C ARG A 303 9.69 -0.25 6.82
N ALA A 304 10.62 0.61 7.23
CA ALA A 304 10.57 1.24 8.56
C ALA A 304 9.30 2.09 8.77
N MET A 305 8.78 2.76 7.72
CA MET A 305 7.50 3.48 7.78
C MET A 305 6.34 2.51 7.97
N MET A 306 6.33 1.41 7.23
CA MET A 306 5.28 0.40 7.29
C MET A 306 5.23 -0.27 8.66
N GLU A 307 6.39 -0.71 9.18
CA GLU A 307 6.54 -1.37 10.50
C GLU A 307 6.11 -0.45 11.65
N SER A 308 6.26 0.86 11.49
CA SER A 308 5.84 1.85 12.49
C SER A 308 4.36 2.20 12.37
N LEU A 309 3.87 2.48 11.17
CA LEU A 309 2.56 3.10 10.96
C LEU A 309 1.41 2.09 10.99
N VAL A 310 1.57 0.91 10.36
CA VAL A 310 0.49 -0.08 10.28
C VAL A 310 0.05 -0.56 11.66
N PRO A 311 0.95 -1.03 12.55
CA PRO A 311 0.57 -1.42 13.92
C PRO A 311 0.03 -0.26 14.75
N ALA A 312 0.53 0.96 14.50
CA ALA A 312 0.07 2.14 15.21
C ALA A 312 -1.39 2.51 14.85
N LEU A 313 -1.80 2.34 13.59
CA LEU A 313 -3.19 2.52 13.15
C LEU A 313 -4.13 1.49 13.79
N GLU A 314 -3.74 0.22 13.85
CA GLU A 314 -4.49 -0.82 14.56
C GLU A 314 -4.65 -0.49 16.05
N THR A 315 -3.57 -0.05 16.69
CA THR A 315 -3.58 0.40 18.10
C THR A 315 -4.47 1.64 18.30
N TRP A 316 -4.55 2.50 17.30
CA TRP A 316 -5.46 3.66 17.31
C TRP A 316 -6.93 3.26 17.20
N GLY A 317 -7.23 2.02 16.79
CA GLY A 317 -8.58 1.48 16.65
C GLY A 317 -9.11 1.52 15.21
N VAL A 318 -8.26 1.73 14.22
CA VAL A 318 -8.64 1.55 12.81
C VAL A 318 -8.89 0.07 12.57
N ALA A 319 -10.03 -0.26 11.95
CA ALA A 319 -10.34 -1.64 11.62
C ALA A 319 -9.31 -2.21 10.62
N THR A 320 -8.89 -3.45 10.81
CA THR A 320 -7.90 -4.09 9.93
C THR A 320 -8.36 -4.11 8.47
N ASP A 321 -9.67 -4.23 8.24
CA ASP A 321 -10.28 -4.24 6.90
C ASP A 321 -10.28 -2.84 6.23
N ASP A 322 -9.93 -1.79 6.96
CA ASP A 322 -9.78 -0.43 6.45
C ASP A 322 -8.29 -0.05 6.23
N ILE A 323 -7.35 -0.96 6.50
CA ILE A 323 -5.91 -0.73 6.34
C ILE A 323 -5.38 -1.59 5.20
N TYR A 324 -5.10 -0.94 4.08
CA TYR A 324 -4.50 -1.54 2.89
C TYR A 324 -3.04 -1.08 2.80
N TYR A 325 -2.11 -2.00 2.60
CA TYR A 325 -0.71 -1.64 2.47
C TYR A 325 0.04 -2.54 1.50
N GLU A 326 1.05 -1.97 0.84
CA GLU A 326 1.96 -2.67 -0.06
C GLU A 326 3.40 -2.28 0.26
N SER A 327 4.29 -3.27 0.37
CA SER A 327 5.72 -3.07 0.61
C SER A 327 6.52 -3.33 -0.65
N PHE A 328 7.40 -2.38 -1.02
CA PHE A 328 8.33 -2.57 -2.13
C PHE A 328 9.66 -3.11 -1.63
N GLY A 329 10.13 -4.21 -2.23
CA GLY A 329 11.43 -4.80 -1.94
C GLY A 329 11.36 -6.20 -1.34
N PRO A 330 12.51 -6.75 -0.91
CA PRO A 330 12.63 -8.14 -0.48
C PRO A 330 11.96 -8.48 0.87
N ALA A 331 11.41 -7.49 1.59
CA ALA A 331 10.86 -7.71 2.91
C ALA A 331 9.34 -7.72 2.91
N THR A 332 8.74 -8.81 3.28
CA THR A 332 7.34 -8.89 3.70
C THR A 332 7.21 -8.31 5.10
N LEU A 333 6.19 -7.48 5.33
CA LEU A 333 5.90 -7.04 6.70
C LEU A 333 5.28 -8.22 7.46
N PRO A 334 5.71 -8.50 8.69
CA PRO A 334 5.01 -9.48 9.50
C PRO A 334 3.57 -8.98 9.67
N LYS A 335 2.61 -9.70 9.10
CA LYS A 335 1.19 -9.47 9.40
C LYS A 335 1.03 -9.72 10.89
N HIS A 336 0.67 -8.72 11.67
CA HIS A 336 0.34 -8.93 13.08
C HIS A 336 -0.75 -9.98 13.17
N LYS A 337 -0.35 -11.21 13.55
CA LYS A 337 -1.28 -12.26 13.89
C LYS A 337 -2.14 -11.69 15.01
N LYS A 338 -3.45 -11.58 14.81
CA LYS A 338 -4.39 -11.45 15.93
C LYS A 338 -3.96 -12.51 16.94
N ALA A 339 -3.51 -12.11 18.13
CA ALA A 339 -3.23 -13.03 19.20
C ALA A 339 -4.55 -13.75 19.49
N LYS A 340 -4.76 -14.91 18.88
CA LYS A 340 -5.78 -15.84 19.37
C LYS A 340 -5.38 -16.11 20.82
N PRO A 341 -6.30 -16.01 21.79
CA PRO A 341 -5.97 -16.35 23.15
C PRO A 341 -5.32 -17.74 23.10
N ARG A 342 -4.12 -17.84 23.64
CA ARG A 342 -3.40 -19.10 23.82
C ARG A 342 -4.28 -19.98 24.70
N VAL A 343 -5.16 -20.73 24.09
CA VAL A 343 -5.66 -21.95 24.69
C VAL A 343 -4.46 -22.89 24.63
N SER A 344 -3.83 -23.09 25.76
CA SER A 344 -2.82 -24.12 25.94
C SER A 344 -3.46 -25.47 25.61
N LYS A 345 -3.37 -25.85 24.33
CA LYS A 345 -3.58 -27.23 23.93
C LYS A 345 -2.27 -27.96 24.16
N THR A 346 -2.35 -28.91 25.04
CA THR A 346 -1.40 -30.00 25.27
C THR A 346 -0.63 -30.38 24.03
N THR A 347 0.67 -30.37 24.18
CA THR A 347 1.73 -30.78 23.26
C THR A 347 1.49 -32.20 22.76
N GLU A 348 0.83 -32.36 21.63
CA GLU A 348 1.14 -33.47 20.74
C GLU A 348 2.35 -33.00 19.93
N ALA A 349 3.43 -33.77 19.92
CA ALA A 349 4.64 -33.51 19.17
C ALA A 349 4.29 -33.48 17.67
N GLN A 350 4.03 -32.28 17.13
CA GLN A 350 3.96 -32.09 15.69
C GLN A 350 5.36 -32.37 15.16
N GLN A 351 5.49 -33.41 14.33
CA GLN A 351 6.73 -33.68 13.59
C GLN A 351 7.12 -32.39 12.85
N ALA A 352 8.38 -31.98 13.04
CA ALA A 352 8.91 -30.81 12.39
C ALA A 352 8.94 -31.08 10.87
N ILE A 353 8.23 -30.27 10.10
CA ILE A 353 8.19 -30.35 8.63
C ILE A 353 9.57 -29.96 8.09
N THR A 354 10.09 -30.74 7.15
CA THR A 354 11.35 -30.48 6.46
C THR A 354 11.11 -30.05 5.01
N VAL A 355 11.87 -29.06 4.56
CA VAL A 355 11.84 -28.56 3.17
C VAL A 355 13.22 -28.80 2.56
N THR A 356 13.27 -29.62 1.51
CA THR A 356 14.49 -29.92 0.77
C THR A 356 14.48 -29.12 -0.54
N PHE A 357 15.55 -28.38 -0.78
CA PHE A 357 15.81 -27.65 -2.03
C PHE A 357 16.84 -28.45 -2.85
N SER A 358 16.35 -29.19 -3.84
CA SER A 358 17.13 -30.23 -4.50
C SER A 358 18.32 -29.70 -5.31
N LYS A 359 18.22 -28.54 -5.97
CA LYS A 359 19.33 -27.94 -6.72
C LYS A 359 20.45 -27.45 -5.81
N SER A 360 20.10 -26.81 -4.70
CA SER A 360 21.07 -26.31 -3.73
C SER A 360 21.58 -27.41 -2.79
N GLY A 361 20.91 -28.57 -2.74
CA GLY A 361 21.20 -29.68 -1.84
C GLY A 361 20.92 -29.36 -0.36
N LYS A 362 20.22 -28.31 -0.06
CA LYS A 362 19.92 -27.88 1.31
C LYS A 362 18.60 -28.46 1.80
N THR A 363 18.61 -28.97 3.03
CA THR A 363 17.38 -29.35 3.75
C THR A 363 17.25 -28.47 4.99
N VAL A 364 16.12 -27.83 5.14
CA VAL A 364 15.84 -26.83 6.18
C VAL A 364 14.56 -27.23 6.89
N THR A 365 14.54 -27.10 8.22
CA THR A 365 13.31 -27.26 8.99
C THR A 365 12.40 -26.05 8.78
N TRP A 366 11.12 -26.30 8.51
CA TRP A 366 10.13 -25.25 8.37
C TRP A 366 9.97 -24.48 9.70
N ASP A 367 10.15 -23.17 9.63
CA ASP A 367 9.80 -22.29 10.74
C ASP A 367 8.30 -21.94 10.65
N PRO A 368 7.47 -22.34 11.62
CA PRO A 368 6.04 -22.00 11.62
C PRO A 368 5.77 -20.49 11.62
N ASP A 369 6.73 -19.67 12.02
CA ASP A 369 6.63 -18.22 12.01
C ASP A 369 7.02 -17.61 10.65
N ALA A 370 7.65 -18.36 9.75
CA ALA A 370 7.92 -17.92 8.38
C ALA A 370 6.62 -17.68 7.60
N GLU A 371 6.59 -16.61 6.84
CA GLU A 371 5.39 -16.24 6.09
C GLU A 371 5.21 -17.06 4.81
N SER A 372 6.33 -17.54 4.21
CA SER A 372 6.30 -18.29 2.95
C SER A 372 7.55 -19.15 2.74
N LEU A 373 7.44 -20.09 1.81
CA LEU A 373 8.59 -20.89 1.35
C LEU A 373 9.68 -20.03 0.68
N LEU A 374 9.32 -18.89 0.10
CA LEU A 374 10.28 -17.94 -0.45
C LEU A 374 11.13 -17.32 0.65
N GLU A 375 10.52 -16.88 1.74
CA GLU A 375 11.23 -16.33 2.90
C GLU A 375 12.18 -17.38 3.50
N LEU A 376 11.71 -18.61 3.68
CA LEU A 376 12.56 -19.71 4.16
C LEU A 376 13.76 -19.92 3.25
N ALA A 377 13.60 -19.88 1.91
CA ALA A 377 14.67 -20.02 0.96
C ALA A 377 15.71 -18.89 1.09
N GLU A 378 15.22 -17.62 1.13
CA GLU A 378 16.07 -16.44 1.23
C GLU A 378 16.87 -16.39 2.53
N ASP A 379 16.23 -16.69 3.67
CA ASP A 379 16.88 -16.73 4.99
C ASP A 379 17.97 -17.80 5.07
N ASN A 380 17.88 -18.83 4.25
CA ASN A 380 18.89 -19.88 4.15
C ASN A 380 19.85 -19.72 2.97
N GLY A 381 19.85 -18.54 2.31
CA GLY A 381 20.75 -18.21 1.21
C GLY A 381 20.55 -19.11 -0.01
N ILE A 382 19.30 -19.46 -0.32
CA ILE A 382 18.90 -20.21 -1.51
C ILE A 382 18.37 -19.21 -2.52
N GLU A 383 19.00 -19.13 -3.68
CA GLU A 383 18.58 -18.22 -4.74
C GLU A 383 17.31 -18.73 -5.42
N VAL A 384 16.25 -17.94 -5.37
CA VAL A 384 15.00 -18.17 -6.05
C VAL A 384 14.59 -16.91 -6.78
N ASP A 385 14.17 -17.05 -8.03
CA ASP A 385 13.58 -15.93 -8.75
C ASP A 385 12.33 -15.43 -8.03
N SER A 386 12.26 -14.13 -7.79
CA SER A 386 11.11 -13.50 -7.15
C SER A 386 10.81 -12.15 -7.79
N GLY A 387 9.52 -11.77 -7.81
CA GLY A 387 9.05 -10.50 -8.38
C GLY A 387 8.08 -9.80 -7.43
N CYS A 388 6.79 -10.06 -7.59
CA CYS A 388 5.72 -9.36 -6.85
C CYS A 388 5.57 -9.79 -5.39
N ARG A 389 6.03 -10.97 -5.01
CA ARG A 389 5.84 -11.59 -3.68
C ARG A 389 4.37 -11.72 -3.23
N ALA A 390 3.44 -11.61 -4.16
CA ALA A 390 1.99 -11.61 -3.93
C ALA A 390 1.26 -12.61 -4.84
N GLY A 391 1.97 -13.61 -5.38
CA GLY A 391 1.34 -14.66 -6.20
C GLY A 391 0.90 -14.26 -7.61
N SER A 392 1.18 -13.01 -8.05
CA SER A 392 0.61 -12.47 -9.29
C SER A 392 1.54 -12.55 -10.49
N CYS A 393 2.87 -12.53 -10.31
CA CYS A 393 3.81 -12.48 -11.44
C CYS A 393 4.28 -13.86 -11.94
N GLY A 394 4.18 -14.90 -11.11
CA GLY A 394 4.65 -16.25 -11.43
C GLY A 394 6.17 -16.44 -11.35
N SER A 395 6.98 -15.40 -11.01
CA SER A 395 8.45 -15.51 -11.03
C SER A 395 9.03 -16.51 -10.03
N CYS A 396 8.36 -16.72 -8.90
CA CYS A 396 8.77 -17.67 -7.87
C CYS A 396 8.17 -19.08 -8.07
N GLN A 397 7.65 -19.36 -9.27
CA GLN A 397 7.12 -20.67 -9.58
C GLN A 397 8.26 -21.70 -9.58
N THR A 398 8.12 -22.73 -8.77
CA THR A 398 9.13 -23.77 -8.54
C THR A 398 8.46 -25.13 -8.61
N ALA A 399 9.13 -26.08 -9.26
CA ALA A 399 8.60 -27.43 -9.36
C ALA A 399 8.59 -28.11 -7.98
N LEU A 400 7.50 -28.79 -7.70
CA LEU A 400 7.24 -29.56 -6.49
C LEU A 400 7.51 -31.03 -6.81
N GLU A 401 8.66 -31.57 -6.35
CA GLU A 401 9.05 -32.95 -6.59
C GLU A 401 8.29 -33.92 -5.67
N SER A 402 8.03 -33.50 -4.43
CA SER A 402 7.26 -34.27 -3.46
C SER A 402 6.64 -33.38 -2.38
N GLY A 403 5.58 -33.87 -1.73
CA GLY A 403 4.88 -33.18 -0.65
C GLY A 403 3.72 -32.30 -1.13
N GLU A 404 3.14 -31.53 -0.21
CA GLU A 404 1.99 -30.66 -0.47
C GLU A 404 2.21 -29.28 0.11
N VAL A 405 1.67 -28.26 -0.57
CA VAL A 405 1.67 -26.88 -0.13
C VAL A 405 0.26 -26.36 0.09
N ASP A 406 0.13 -25.37 0.95
CA ASP A 406 -1.06 -24.54 1.11
C ASP A 406 -0.74 -23.10 0.68
N TYR A 407 -1.71 -22.42 0.12
CA TYR A 407 -1.55 -21.03 -0.29
C TYR A 407 -2.16 -20.08 0.75
N ASN A 408 -1.42 -19.02 1.10
CA ASN A 408 -1.92 -17.97 1.99
C ASN A 408 -3.04 -17.13 1.36
N GLN A 409 -3.09 -17.12 0.04
CA GLN A 409 -4.08 -16.45 -0.81
C GLN A 409 -4.14 -17.14 -2.18
N ASP A 410 -5.22 -16.96 -2.91
CA ASP A 410 -5.33 -17.51 -4.27
C ASP A 410 -4.28 -16.88 -5.20
N PRO A 411 -3.54 -17.70 -5.98
CA PRO A 411 -2.60 -17.18 -6.97
C PRO A 411 -3.34 -16.50 -8.12
N ASP A 412 -2.89 -15.29 -8.53
CA ASP A 412 -3.32 -14.64 -9.77
C ASP A 412 -2.57 -15.20 -10.99
N ALA A 413 -1.30 -15.63 -10.78
CA ALA A 413 -0.52 -16.22 -11.86
C ALA A 413 -1.05 -17.63 -12.20
N ASP A 414 -0.97 -17.98 -13.48
CA ASP A 414 -1.18 -19.35 -13.92
C ASP A 414 -0.03 -20.21 -13.37
N VAL A 415 -0.38 -21.19 -12.53
CA VAL A 415 0.56 -22.13 -11.93
C VAL A 415 0.55 -23.44 -12.75
N GLU A 416 1.71 -23.82 -13.24
CA GLU A 416 1.86 -25.08 -13.99
C GLU A 416 1.59 -26.28 -13.09
N ALA A 417 1.06 -27.36 -13.67
CA ALA A 417 0.83 -28.60 -12.94
C ALA A 417 2.14 -29.12 -12.32
N GLY A 418 2.13 -29.49 -11.04
CA GLY A 418 3.32 -29.93 -10.31
C GLY A 418 4.25 -28.80 -9.88
N HIS A 419 3.82 -27.54 -9.93
CA HIS A 419 4.58 -26.39 -9.45
C HIS A 419 3.83 -25.68 -8.32
N CYS A 420 4.55 -24.84 -7.57
CA CYS A 420 3.97 -23.93 -6.60
C CYS A 420 4.64 -22.55 -6.67
N LEU A 421 3.94 -21.53 -6.16
CA LEU A 421 4.46 -20.16 -6.02
C LEU A 421 5.05 -20.00 -4.62
N LEU A 422 6.36 -20.02 -4.48
CA LEU A 422 7.02 -20.00 -3.17
C LEU A 422 6.65 -18.80 -2.30
N CYS A 423 6.36 -17.64 -2.92
CA CYS A 423 6.08 -16.39 -2.18
C CYS A 423 4.76 -16.37 -1.42
N ILE A 424 3.82 -17.27 -1.75
CA ILE A 424 2.52 -17.35 -1.09
C ILE A 424 2.20 -18.75 -0.56
N SER A 425 3.19 -19.67 -0.61
CA SER A 425 3.01 -21.06 -0.19
C SER A 425 3.58 -21.33 1.19
N LYS A 426 2.94 -22.25 1.92
CA LYS A 426 3.43 -22.89 3.15
C LYS A 426 3.43 -24.41 2.98
N PRO A 427 4.36 -25.15 3.58
CA PRO A 427 4.36 -26.61 3.49
C PRO A 427 3.27 -27.21 4.37
N LYS A 428 2.57 -28.24 3.88
CA LYS A 428 1.62 -29.08 4.65
C LYS A 428 2.29 -30.36 5.16
N SER A 429 3.32 -30.82 4.48
CA SER A 429 4.08 -32.03 4.78
C SER A 429 5.55 -31.80 4.48
N ASP A 430 6.40 -32.79 4.74
CA ASP A 430 7.76 -32.80 4.21
C ASP A 430 7.73 -32.61 2.69
N LEU A 431 8.63 -31.78 2.17
CA LEU A 431 8.50 -31.15 0.86
C LEU A 431 9.86 -31.14 0.15
N THR A 432 9.89 -31.47 -1.14
CA THR A 432 11.07 -31.31 -2.00
C THR A 432 10.75 -30.39 -3.17
N LEU A 433 11.57 -29.35 -3.34
CA LEU A 433 11.46 -28.30 -4.35
C LEU A 433 12.71 -28.27 -5.23
N THR A 434 12.52 -28.06 -6.54
CA THR A 434 13.63 -27.90 -7.50
C THR A 434 14.20 -26.46 -7.43
N ALA A 435 14.88 -26.13 -6.33
CA ALA A 435 15.53 -24.84 -6.12
C ALA A 435 16.90 -24.99 -5.45
#